data_c76df923dc001ac64113ebb2d99a0f33
#
_entry.id   c76df923dc001ac64113ebb2d99a0f33
#
_cell.length_a   1.000
_cell.length_b   1.000
_cell.length_c   1.000
_cell.angle_alpha   90.00
_cell.angle_beta   90.00
_cell.angle_gamma   90.00
#
_symmetry.space_group_name_H-M   'P 1'
#
loop_
_entity.id
_entity.type
_entity.pdbx_description
1 polymer ?
#
loop_
_entity_poly.entity_id
_entity_poly.type
_entity_poly.pdbx_seq_one_letter_code
_entity_poly.pdbx_strand_id
1 'polypeptide(L)'
;MRVFALLTLLALLSPAAVFADDADTEIDHLITTVGESGCTFIRNGSRHDAEDAASHMRLKYRRGKRYATTAELFIERLASKSSMTGRLYKIDCPGSEAVPSGDWLTARLQEYRAQASSAN
;
A
#
# COMPACT_ATOMS: atom_id res chain seq x y z
N MET A 1 50.12 -18.72 40.23
CA MET A 1 48.97 -19.07 39.38
C MET A 1 48.20 -17.81 39.06
N ARG A 2 48.28 -17.34 37.83
CA ARG A 2 47.49 -16.18 37.38
C ARG A 2 46.30 -16.73 36.62
N VAL A 3 45.10 -16.55 37.19
CA VAL A 3 43.85 -16.93 36.53
C VAL A 3 43.47 -15.77 35.64
N PHE A 4 43.60 -15.95 34.33
CA PHE A 4 43.05 -15.02 33.36
C PHE A 4 41.56 -15.27 33.25
N ALA A 5 40.73 -14.39 33.82
CA ALA A 5 39.29 -14.40 33.57
C ALA A 5 39.05 -13.82 32.16
N LEU A 6 38.73 -14.70 31.22
CA LEU A 6 38.21 -14.31 29.93
C LEU A 6 36.79 -13.76 30.15
N LEU A 7 36.66 -12.44 30.16
CA LEU A 7 35.37 -11.79 30.03
C LEU A 7 34.91 -11.97 28.56
N THR A 8 34.07 -12.96 28.31
CA THR A 8 33.33 -13.06 27.06
C THR A 8 32.26 -11.97 27.08
N LEU A 9 32.50 -10.87 26.35
CA LEU A 9 31.54 -9.85 26.08
C LEU A 9 30.51 -10.43 25.12
N LEU A 10 29.38 -10.91 25.66
CA LEU A 10 28.25 -11.35 24.87
C LEU A 10 27.57 -10.09 24.28
N ALA A 11 27.91 -9.78 23.04
CA ALA A 11 27.22 -8.73 22.31
C ALA A 11 25.78 -9.18 22.08
N LEU A 12 24.85 -8.62 22.88
CA LEU A 12 23.42 -8.74 22.65
C LEU A 12 23.10 -7.97 21.38
N LEU A 13 23.03 -8.67 20.24
CA LEU A 13 22.42 -8.15 19.03
C LEU A 13 20.91 -8.02 19.31
N SER A 14 20.48 -6.83 19.72
CA SER A 14 19.06 -6.51 19.73
C SER A 14 18.59 -6.49 18.27
N PRO A 15 17.59 -7.31 17.87
CA PRO A 15 17.02 -7.18 16.55
C PRO A 15 16.46 -5.76 16.45
N ALA A 16 16.85 -5.01 15.41
CA ALA A 16 16.23 -3.73 15.10
C ALA A 16 14.74 -3.96 14.97
N ALA A 17 13.95 -3.33 15.84
CA ALA A 17 12.49 -3.41 15.73
C ALA A 17 12.08 -2.82 14.38
N VAL A 18 11.66 -3.68 13.46
CA VAL A 18 11.06 -3.26 12.20
C VAL A 18 9.65 -2.82 12.55
N PHE A 19 9.43 -1.52 12.72
CA PHE A 19 8.09 -0.98 12.82
C PHE A 19 7.48 -1.01 11.42
N ALA A 20 6.63 -2.02 11.17
CA ALA A 20 5.75 -1.97 10.03
C ALA A 20 4.78 -0.80 10.25
N ASP A 21 4.63 0.09 9.25
CA ASP A 21 3.58 1.08 9.26
C ASP A 21 2.24 0.37 9.49
N ASP A 22 1.35 1.01 10.23
CA ASP A 22 0.01 0.47 10.39
C ASP A 22 -0.77 0.50 9.06
N ALA A 23 -1.86 -0.24 9.02
CA ALA A 23 -2.68 -0.33 7.81
C ALA A 23 -3.22 1.03 7.36
N ASP A 24 -3.63 1.89 8.29
CA ASP A 24 -4.15 3.22 7.96
C ASP A 24 -3.09 4.06 7.23
N THR A 25 -1.85 4.05 7.68
CA THR A 25 -0.75 4.79 7.07
C THR A 25 -0.44 4.28 5.67
N GLU A 26 -0.36 2.97 5.48
CA GLU A 26 -0.12 2.36 4.18
C GLU A 26 -1.26 2.65 3.19
N ILE A 27 -2.50 2.51 3.65
CA ILE A 27 -3.70 2.77 2.82
C ILE A 27 -3.79 4.24 2.43
N ASP A 28 -3.54 5.15 3.37
CA ASP A 28 -3.51 6.58 3.08
C ASP A 28 -2.43 6.92 2.04
N HIS A 29 -1.26 6.32 2.16
CA HIS A 29 -0.19 6.48 1.17
C HIS A 29 -0.64 6.02 -0.22
N LEU A 30 -1.28 4.86 -0.32
CA LEU A 30 -1.77 4.34 -1.60
C LEU A 30 -2.81 5.26 -2.22
N ILE A 31 -3.77 5.74 -1.44
CA ILE A 31 -4.82 6.66 -1.93
C ILE A 31 -4.20 7.98 -2.38
N THR A 32 -3.28 8.53 -1.61
CA THR A 32 -2.56 9.75 -1.97
C THR A 32 -1.77 9.58 -3.26
N THR A 33 -1.10 8.43 -3.42
CA THR A 33 -0.35 8.10 -4.64
C THR A 33 -1.27 8.03 -5.86
N VAL A 34 -2.47 7.47 -5.74
CA VAL A 34 -3.48 7.50 -6.80
C VAL A 34 -3.83 8.95 -7.16
N GLY A 35 -4.13 9.78 -6.18
CA GLY A 35 -4.53 11.17 -6.39
C GLY A 35 -3.45 12.03 -7.07
N GLU A 36 -2.20 11.74 -6.84
CA GLU A 36 -1.04 12.45 -7.40
C GLU A 36 -0.51 11.82 -8.70
N SER A 37 -1.07 10.69 -9.12
CA SER A 37 -0.51 9.90 -10.24
C SER A 37 -0.66 10.55 -11.60
N GLY A 38 -1.62 11.43 -11.79
CA GLY A 38 -1.99 11.94 -13.12
C GLY A 38 -2.62 10.89 -14.03
N CYS A 39 -2.89 9.69 -13.52
CA CYS A 39 -3.50 8.60 -14.28
C CYS A 39 -5.03 8.75 -14.34
N THR A 40 -5.63 8.08 -15.31
CA THR A 40 -7.09 7.97 -15.42
C THR A 40 -7.54 6.65 -14.82
N PHE A 41 -8.54 6.69 -13.98
CA PHE A 41 -9.11 5.52 -13.34
C PHE A 41 -10.40 5.09 -14.07
N ILE A 42 -10.50 3.82 -14.42
CA ILE A 42 -11.63 3.26 -15.17
C ILE A 42 -12.48 2.40 -14.24
N ARG A 43 -13.72 2.81 -14.04
CA ARG A 43 -14.66 2.14 -13.15
C ARG A 43 -15.99 1.94 -13.88
N ASN A 44 -16.42 0.69 -14.02
CA ASN A 44 -17.66 0.32 -14.70
C ASN A 44 -17.80 1.00 -16.10
N GLY A 45 -16.70 1.05 -16.84
CA GLY A 45 -16.65 1.66 -18.17
C GLY A 45 -16.57 3.18 -18.20
N SER A 46 -16.60 3.85 -17.04
CA SER A 46 -16.46 5.30 -16.93
C SER A 46 -15.05 5.70 -16.55
N ARG A 47 -14.56 6.78 -17.14
CA ARG A 47 -13.24 7.32 -16.88
C ARG A 47 -13.33 8.42 -15.82
N HIS A 48 -12.46 8.37 -14.84
CA HIS A 48 -12.39 9.32 -13.74
C HIS A 48 -10.95 9.85 -13.64
N ASP A 49 -10.80 11.13 -13.30
CA ASP A 49 -9.47 11.65 -13.03
C ASP A 49 -8.90 11.10 -11.72
N ALA A 50 -7.61 11.34 -11.51
CA ALA A 50 -6.89 10.81 -10.36
C ALA A 50 -7.46 11.30 -9.02
N GLU A 51 -7.86 12.56 -8.93
CA GLU A 51 -8.42 13.14 -7.70
C GLU A 51 -9.79 12.53 -7.37
N ASP A 52 -10.64 12.36 -8.36
CA ASP A 52 -11.94 11.68 -8.20
C ASP A 52 -11.76 10.23 -7.75
N ALA A 53 -10.80 9.53 -8.35
CA ALA A 53 -10.48 8.16 -7.97
C ALA A 53 -10.02 8.08 -6.52
N ALA A 54 -9.11 8.96 -6.10
CA ALA A 54 -8.65 9.01 -4.71
C ALA A 54 -9.79 9.31 -3.73
N SER A 55 -10.65 10.27 -4.06
CA SER A 55 -11.81 10.62 -3.23
C SER A 55 -12.78 9.46 -3.07
N HIS A 56 -13.03 8.72 -4.16
CA HIS A 56 -13.87 7.52 -4.12
C HIS A 56 -13.25 6.41 -3.26
N MET A 57 -11.95 6.19 -3.37
CA MET A 57 -11.23 5.21 -2.55
C MET A 57 -11.28 5.58 -1.06
N ARG A 58 -11.13 6.87 -0.72
CA ARG A 58 -11.26 7.34 0.67
C ARG A 58 -12.66 7.09 1.22
N LEU A 59 -13.69 7.34 0.41
CA LEU A 59 -15.08 7.07 0.81
C LEU A 59 -15.30 5.57 1.07
N LYS A 60 -14.85 4.73 0.15
CA LYS A 60 -14.93 3.27 0.32
C LYS A 60 -14.18 2.80 1.57
N TYR A 61 -13.01 3.35 1.82
CA TYR A 61 -12.23 3.00 3.00
C TYR A 61 -12.93 3.41 4.29
N ARG A 62 -13.46 4.63 4.37
CA ARG A 62 -14.20 5.07 5.56
C ARG A 62 -15.41 4.19 5.85
N ARG A 63 -16.12 3.74 4.81
CA ARG A 63 -17.33 2.91 4.95
C ARG A 63 -17.01 1.44 5.18
N GLY A 64 -15.91 0.94 4.62
CA GLY A 64 -15.54 -0.46 4.63
C GLY A 64 -14.31 -0.79 5.46
N LYS A 65 -13.90 0.07 6.37
CA LYS A 65 -12.66 -0.05 7.14
C LYS A 65 -12.51 -1.40 7.85
N ARG A 66 -13.61 -1.93 8.38
CA ARG A 66 -13.65 -3.25 9.04
C ARG A 66 -13.26 -4.41 8.12
N TYR A 67 -13.42 -4.24 6.80
CA TYR A 67 -13.07 -5.25 5.80
C TYR A 67 -11.65 -5.08 5.24
N ALA A 68 -10.98 -4.00 5.60
CA ALA A 68 -9.67 -3.62 5.10
C ALA A 68 -8.69 -3.38 6.26
N THR A 69 -8.47 -4.42 7.05
CA THR A 69 -7.59 -4.38 8.22
C THR A 69 -6.10 -4.40 7.85
N THR A 70 -5.77 -4.66 6.60
CA THR A 70 -4.42 -4.55 6.03
C THR A 70 -4.46 -3.81 4.70
N ALA A 71 -3.33 -3.31 4.24
CA ALA A 71 -3.25 -2.67 2.92
C ALA A 71 -3.59 -3.65 1.80
N GLU A 72 -3.19 -4.91 1.91
CA GLU A 72 -3.54 -5.96 0.95
C GLU A 72 -5.05 -6.18 0.88
N LEU A 73 -5.73 -6.23 2.01
CA LEU A 73 -7.19 -6.38 2.05
C LEU A 73 -7.91 -5.15 1.51
N PHE A 74 -7.38 -3.95 1.75
CA PHE A 74 -7.89 -2.74 1.11
C PHE A 74 -7.82 -2.85 -0.42
N ILE A 75 -6.67 -3.23 -0.96
CA ILE A 75 -6.48 -3.41 -2.39
C ILE A 75 -7.49 -4.42 -2.94
N GLU A 76 -7.53 -5.61 -2.34
CA GLU A 76 -8.37 -6.71 -2.81
C GLU A 76 -9.87 -6.40 -2.72
N ARG A 77 -10.31 -5.88 -1.59
CA ARG A 77 -11.74 -5.76 -1.26
C ARG A 77 -12.35 -4.43 -1.65
N LEU A 78 -11.58 -3.35 -1.63
CA LEU A 78 -12.11 -1.99 -1.80
C LEU A 78 -11.60 -1.26 -3.05
N ALA A 79 -10.44 -1.64 -3.58
CA ALA A 79 -9.76 -0.85 -4.61
C ALA A 79 -9.53 -1.60 -5.93
N SER A 80 -9.92 -2.87 -6.04
CA SER A 80 -9.67 -3.70 -7.22
C SER A 80 -10.87 -3.88 -8.12
N LYS A 81 -12.07 -3.80 -7.58
CA LYS A 81 -13.30 -4.06 -8.32
C LYS A 81 -14.50 -3.34 -7.74
N SER A 82 -15.51 -3.16 -8.57
CA SER A 82 -16.80 -2.62 -8.14
C SER A 82 -17.46 -3.57 -7.14
N SER A 83 -17.89 -3.03 -6.00
CA SER A 83 -18.65 -3.78 -5.00
C SER A 83 -20.04 -4.18 -5.51
N MET A 84 -20.57 -3.49 -6.51
CA MET A 84 -21.90 -3.74 -7.06
C MET A 84 -21.89 -4.70 -8.23
N THR A 85 -20.94 -4.56 -9.15
CA THR A 85 -20.91 -5.31 -10.41
C THR A 85 -19.87 -6.40 -10.45
N GLY A 86 -18.83 -6.35 -9.59
CA GLY A 86 -17.69 -7.24 -9.63
C GLY A 86 -16.70 -6.94 -10.77
N ARG A 87 -16.95 -5.93 -11.60
CA ARG A 87 -16.03 -5.56 -12.69
C ARG A 87 -14.74 -4.99 -12.11
N LEU A 88 -13.61 -5.43 -12.68
CA LEU A 88 -12.29 -4.92 -12.29
C LEU A 88 -12.15 -3.44 -12.62
N TYR A 89 -11.61 -2.70 -11.68
CA TYR A 89 -11.12 -1.35 -11.93
C TYR A 89 -9.79 -1.43 -12.70
N LYS A 90 -9.55 -0.46 -13.56
CA LYS A 90 -8.29 -0.31 -14.29
C LYS A 90 -7.73 1.09 -14.05
N ILE A 91 -6.43 1.20 -14.17
CA ILE A 91 -5.72 2.48 -14.14
C ILE A 91 -4.93 2.63 -15.44
N ASP A 92 -5.10 3.79 -16.06
CA ASP A 92 -4.50 4.15 -17.34
C ASP A 92 -3.56 5.34 -17.12
N CYS A 93 -2.28 5.06 -17.09
CA CYS A 93 -1.26 6.08 -16.84
C CYS A 93 -0.62 6.53 -18.16
N PRO A 94 -0.22 7.84 -18.28
CA PRO A 94 0.45 8.32 -19.46
C PRO A 94 1.66 7.46 -19.83
N GLY A 95 1.76 7.09 -21.09
CA GLY A 95 2.89 6.30 -21.61
C GLY A 95 2.85 4.80 -21.30
N SER A 96 1.75 4.31 -20.73
CA SER A 96 1.57 2.89 -20.39
C SER A 96 0.21 2.41 -20.82
N GLU A 97 0.04 1.10 -20.99
CA GLU A 97 -1.26 0.50 -21.19
C GLU A 97 -2.06 0.48 -19.88
N ALA A 98 -3.39 0.53 -20.00
CA ALA A 98 -4.26 0.37 -18.84
C ALA A 98 -4.05 -1.03 -18.21
N VAL A 99 -3.91 -1.05 -16.89
CA VAL A 99 -3.70 -2.28 -16.12
C VAL A 99 -4.74 -2.38 -14.98
N PRO A 100 -4.98 -3.59 -14.45
CA PRO A 100 -5.83 -3.70 -13.27
C PRO A 100 -5.32 -2.84 -12.13
N SER A 101 -6.22 -2.09 -11.47
CA SER A 101 -5.83 -1.19 -10.39
C SER A 101 -5.22 -1.94 -9.20
N GLY A 102 -5.68 -3.16 -8.93
CA GLY A 102 -5.11 -4.00 -7.88
C GLY A 102 -3.64 -4.31 -8.11
N ASP A 103 -3.24 -4.60 -9.35
CA ASP A 103 -1.83 -4.86 -9.70
C ASP A 103 -0.99 -3.59 -9.54
N TRP A 104 -1.50 -2.47 -10.01
CA TRP A 104 -0.81 -1.18 -9.88
C TRP A 104 -0.61 -0.79 -8.41
N LEU A 105 -1.66 -0.91 -7.60
CA LEU A 105 -1.60 -0.61 -6.17
C LEU A 105 -0.66 -1.55 -5.40
N THR A 106 -0.65 -2.82 -5.75
CA THR A 106 0.26 -3.80 -5.14
C THR A 106 1.71 -3.42 -5.42
N ALA A 107 2.04 -3.00 -6.64
CA ALA A 107 3.37 -2.52 -6.97
C ALA A 107 3.74 -1.26 -6.15
N ARG A 108 2.80 -0.31 -6.00
CA ARG A 108 3.02 0.89 -5.16
C ARG A 108 3.22 0.56 -3.69
N LEU A 109 2.50 -0.41 -3.18
CA LEU A 109 2.67 -0.87 -1.80
C LEU A 109 4.06 -1.47 -1.57
N GLN A 110 4.53 -2.30 -2.50
CA GLN A 110 5.86 -2.89 -2.44
C GLN A 110 6.96 -1.83 -2.48
N GLU A 111 6.82 -0.83 -3.35
CA GLU A 111 7.75 0.30 -3.43
C GLU A 111 7.79 1.09 -2.12
N TYR A 112 6.64 1.39 -1.56
CA TYR A 112 6.53 2.10 -0.29
C TYR A 112 7.24 1.34 0.84
N ARG A 113 7.00 0.05 0.95
CA ARG A 113 7.62 -0.80 1.97
C ARG A 113 9.13 -0.93 1.78
N ALA A 114 9.59 -1.01 0.53
CA ALA A 114 11.03 -1.04 0.22
C ALA A 114 11.72 0.26 0.62
N GLN A 115 11.11 1.42 0.36
CA GLN A 115 11.63 2.72 0.77
C GLN A 115 11.65 2.88 2.29
N ALA A 116 10.61 2.44 2.98
CA ALA A 116 10.56 2.47 4.44
C ALA A 116 11.66 1.60 5.08
N SER A 117 11.94 0.44 4.50
CA SER A 117 13.03 -0.44 4.95
C SER A 117 14.41 0.14 4.70
N SER A 118 14.59 0.90 3.59
CA SER A 118 15.87 1.52 3.23
C SER A 118 16.19 2.76 4.07
N ALA A 119 15.18 3.39 4.69
CA ALA A 119 15.35 4.60 5.50
C ALA A 119 15.85 4.30 6.92
N ASN A 120 15.98 3.04 7.30
CA ASN A 120 16.44 2.63 8.64
C ASN A 120 17.89 2.13 8.61
#